data_526709c0ce82a575b9d25d80143e14f6
#
_entry.id   526709c0ce82a575b9d25d80143e14f6
#
_cell.length_a   1.000
_cell.length_b   1.000
_cell.length_c   1.000
_cell.angle_alpha   90.00
_cell.angle_beta   90.00
_cell.angle_gamma   90.00
#
_symmetry.space_group_name_H-M   'P 1'
#
loop_
_entity.id
_entity.type
_entity.pdbx_description
1 polymer ?
#
loop_
_entity_poly.entity_id
_entity_poly.type
_entity_poly.pdbx_seq_one_letter_code
_entity_poly.pdbx_strand_id
1 'polypeptide(L)'
;MHAVFGAILGLAIQWGVKRGIYSNEAGQGTGPHAAAAAEVSHPAKQGFVQAFAVYIDTLFDRSSAASDVYKRQLFVCSATAFIIISTGAYRVYSDGSGSGLLFEGIVSPTASEGPAFVQTGFDAMFSGFGPTFVAVALAFFAFTTIVAYYYMAEVNLVFLTRNLRNGMVRRVVLRFLQALILVSVAYGAVATTGAAWGLGDIGVGSMAWLNILGILVLQGPALKALKDYRAQKRQGLDPQFDPRPLGIRNADFWEHRADGLITQGVAGTAEHPIVTEGGAHRA
;
A
#
# COMPACT_ATOMS: atom_id res chain seq x y z
N MET A 1 27.06 -28.63 8.08
CA MET A 1 26.74 -27.43 8.88
C MET A 1 26.62 -26.17 8.00
N HIS A 2 27.56 -25.87 7.11
CA HIS A 2 27.51 -24.67 6.23
C HIS A 2 26.31 -24.63 5.26
N ALA A 3 25.91 -25.76 4.67
CA ALA A 3 24.76 -25.84 3.76
C ALA A 3 23.42 -25.54 4.47
N VAL A 4 23.26 -26.04 5.68
CA VAL A 4 22.05 -25.78 6.49
C VAL A 4 21.97 -24.30 6.89
N PHE A 5 23.08 -23.71 7.31
CA PHE A 5 23.13 -22.28 7.62
C PHE A 5 22.84 -21.42 6.38
N GLY A 6 23.40 -21.78 5.22
CA GLY A 6 23.10 -21.11 3.97
C GLY A 6 21.63 -21.20 3.56
N ALA A 7 20.99 -22.34 3.75
CA ALA A 7 19.57 -22.52 3.47
C ALA A 7 18.69 -21.68 4.41
N ILE A 8 18.99 -21.67 5.71
CA ILE A 8 18.26 -20.87 6.71
C ILE A 8 18.38 -19.37 6.38
N LEU A 9 19.60 -18.91 6.07
CA LEU A 9 19.84 -17.52 5.72
C LEU A 9 19.12 -17.14 4.40
N GLY A 10 19.16 -18.04 3.41
CA GLY A 10 18.46 -17.85 2.14
C GLY A 10 16.95 -17.72 2.32
N LEU A 11 16.35 -18.59 3.11
CA LEU A 11 14.92 -18.53 3.45
C LEU A 11 14.57 -17.27 4.25
N ALA A 12 15.40 -16.89 5.21
CA ALA A 12 15.19 -15.69 6.00
C ALA A 12 15.21 -14.42 5.12
N ILE A 13 16.16 -14.33 4.18
CA ILE A 13 16.22 -13.23 3.20
C ILE A 13 15.00 -13.25 2.29
N GLN A 14 14.65 -14.40 1.72
CA GLN A 14 13.50 -14.54 0.83
C GLN A 14 12.20 -14.10 1.50
N TRP A 15 11.92 -14.61 2.70
CA TRP A 15 10.73 -14.26 3.45
C TRP A 15 10.76 -12.82 3.95
N GLY A 16 11.92 -12.31 4.36
CA GLY A 16 12.10 -10.92 4.78
C GLY A 16 11.80 -9.94 3.64
N VAL A 17 12.34 -10.17 2.44
CA VAL A 17 12.06 -9.37 1.25
C VAL A 17 10.58 -9.44 0.88
N LYS A 18 10.01 -10.65 0.82
CA LYS A 18 8.59 -10.86 0.51
C LYS A 18 7.69 -10.10 1.49
N ARG A 19 7.94 -10.22 2.78
CA ARG A 19 7.16 -9.52 3.81
C ARG A 19 7.34 -8.00 3.76
N GLY A 20 8.54 -7.52 3.50
CA GLY A 20 8.82 -6.09 3.33
C GLY A 20 8.05 -5.48 2.15
N ILE A 21 7.97 -6.18 1.02
CA ILE A 21 7.17 -5.75 -0.13
C ILE A 21 5.69 -5.67 0.22
N TYR A 22 5.14 -6.65 0.95
CA TYR A 22 3.74 -6.62 1.38
C TYR A 22 3.48 -5.53 2.43
N SER A 23 4.37 -5.37 3.40
CA SER A 23 4.19 -4.42 4.51
C SER A 23 4.23 -2.97 4.06
N ASN A 24 5.25 -2.60 3.29
CA ASN A 24 5.47 -1.22 2.83
C ASN A 24 4.79 -0.91 1.51
N GLU A 25 4.12 -1.90 0.89
CA GLU A 25 3.58 -1.81 -0.47
C GLU A 25 4.63 -1.28 -1.48
N ALA A 26 5.91 -1.38 -1.11
CA ALA A 26 7.03 -0.87 -1.89
C ALA A 26 7.15 -1.62 -3.21
N GLY A 27 7.12 -0.88 -4.31
CA GLY A 27 7.18 -1.46 -5.64
C GLY A 27 5.84 -1.96 -6.19
N GLN A 28 4.76 -1.97 -5.42
CA GLN A 28 3.43 -2.37 -5.89
C GLN A 28 2.70 -1.27 -6.68
N GLY A 29 3.10 0.00 -6.51
CA GLY A 29 2.47 1.15 -7.19
C GLY A 29 1.21 1.69 -6.49
N THR A 30 0.90 1.23 -5.29
CA THR A 30 -0.26 1.68 -4.49
C THR A 30 -0.05 3.06 -3.88
N GLY A 31 1.16 3.37 -3.40
CA GLY A 31 1.51 4.68 -2.84
C GLY A 31 1.19 5.88 -3.74
N PRO A 32 1.46 5.83 -5.06
CA PRO A 32 1.10 6.91 -5.98
C PRO A 32 -0.39 7.26 -6.03
N HIS A 33 -1.31 6.31 -5.76
CA HIS A 33 -2.75 6.59 -5.77
C HIS A 33 -3.15 7.56 -4.66
N ALA A 34 -2.69 7.30 -3.44
CA ALA A 34 -2.91 8.22 -2.31
C ALA A 34 -2.15 9.53 -2.50
N ALA A 35 -0.92 9.47 -3.03
CA ALA A 35 -0.12 10.64 -3.33
C ALA A 35 -0.75 11.57 -4.38
N ALA A 36 -1.44 11.00 -5.37
CA ALA A 36 -2.12 11.76 -6.42
C ALA A 36 -3.33 12.56 -5.89
N ALA A 37 -3.94 12.11 -4.79
CA ALA A 37 -5.05 12.82 -4.14
C ALA A 37 -4.58 13.94 -3.19
N ALA A 38 -3.28 14.02 -2.90
CA ALA A 38 -2.76 15.01 -1.96
C ALA A 38 -2.65 16.39 -2.61
N GLU A 39 -3.17 17.40 -1.93
CA GLU A 39 -3.06 18.79 -2.35
C GLU A 39 -1.70 19.37 -1.93
N VAL A 40 -0.83 19.60 -2.91
CA VAL A 40 0.52 20.14 -2.71
C VAL A 40 0.85 21.18 -3.77
N SER A 41 1.67 22.17 -3.44
CA SER A 41 2.10 23.19 -4.39
C SER A 41 3.13 22.69 -5.42
N HIS A 42 3.83 21.58 -5.08
CA HIS A 42 4.85 20.99 -5.94
C HIS A 42 4.88 19.47 -5.74
N PRO A 43 4.86 18.65 -6.81
CA PRO A 43 4.78 17.17 -6.70
C PRO A 43 5.97 16.56 -5.94
N ALA A 44 7.15 17.17 -5.97
CA ALA A 44 8.29 16.69 -5.20
C ALA A 44 8.05 16.76 -3.67
N LYS A 45 7.20 17.67 -3.16
CA LYS A 45 6.83 17.70 -1.73
C LYS A 45 6.20 16.37 -1.32
N GLN A 46 5.21 15.93 -2.10
CA GLN A 46 4.53 14.66 -1.84
C GLN A 46 5.45 13.45 -2.06
N GLY A 47 6.33 13.52 -3.06
CA GLY A 47 7.36 12.49 -3.27
C GLY A 47 8.28 12.32 -2.05
N PHE A 48 8.72 13.42 -1.43
CA PHE A 48 9.50 13.37 -0.20
C PHE A 48 8.70 12.83 0.99
N VAL A 49 7.43 13.20 1.12
CA VAL A 49 6.55 12.65 2.18
C VAL A 49 6.41 11.14 2.03
N GLN A 50 6.19 10.64 0.82
CA GLN A 50 6.09 9.20 0.56
C GLN A 50 7.42 8.47 0.82
N ALA A 51 8.54 9.03 0.36
CA ALA A 51 9.86 8.45 0.63
C ALA A 51 10.15 8.42 2.14
N PHE A 52 9.85 9.49 2.84
CA PHE A 52 10.02 9.58 4.29
C PHE A 52 9.10 8.59 5.04
N ALA A 53 7.86 8.42 4.60
CA ALA A 53 6.94 7.42 5.15
C ALA A 53 7.52 6.01 5.07
N VAL A 54 8.09 5.63 3.91
CA VAL A 54 8.75 4.32 3.72
C VAL A 54 9.97 4.17 4.65
N TYR A 55 10.77 5.22 4.83
CA TYR A 55 11.90 5.19 5.78
C TYR A 55 11.44 5.05 7.22
N ILE A 56 10.39 5.76 7.62
CA ILE A 56 9.83 5.64 8.97
C ILE A 56 9.29 4.23 9.21
N ASP A 57 8.57 3.71 8.23
CA ASP A 57 7.97 2.37 8.28
C ASP A 57 9.04 1.28 8.43
N THR A 58 10.22 1.51 7.84
CA THR A 58 11.32 0.54 7.84
C THR A 58 12.28 0.73 9.01
N LEU A 59 12.52 1.96 9.48
CA LEU A 59 13.64 2.27 10.39
C LEU A 59 13.25 2.96 11.69
N PHE A 60 12.18 3.77 11.76
CA PHE A 60 11.94 4.62 12.93
C PHE A 60 10.47 4.89 13.25
N ASP A 61 10.16 4.64 14.50
CA ASP A 61 8.86 4.84 15.11
C ASP A 61 8.73 6.20 15.85
N ARG A 62 9.23 7.26 15.30
CA ARG A 62 9.15 8.58 15.94
C ARG A 62 8.78 9.69 14.97
N SER A 63 7.56 9.94 14.72
CA SER A 63 6.90 11.26 14.61
C SER A 63 5.72 11.32 13.68
N SER A 64 4.71 11.99 14.18
CA SER A 64 3.66 12.85 13.62
C SER A 64 2.57 12.26 12.73
N ALA A 65 1.43 12.53 13.20
CA ALA A 65 0.04 12.73 12.81
C ALA A 65 -0.52 12.26 11.44
N ALA A 66 0.28 12.08 10.40
CA ALA A 66 -0.23 11.66 9.09
C ALA A 66 -0.05 10.16 8.81
N SER A 67 0.55 9.41 9.72
CA SER A 67 0.97 8.03 9.50
C SER A 67 0.40 7.01 10.49
N ASP A 68 -0.77 7.26 11.06
CA ASP A 68 -1.36 6.35 12.06
C ASP A 68 -1.62 4.93 11.54
N VAL A 69 -1.79 4.76 10.24
CA VAL A 69 -1.97 3.44 9.63
C VAL A 69 -0.63 2.69 9.53
N TYR A 70 0.46 3.39 9.23
CA TYR A 70 1.78 2.78 9.02
C TYR A 70 2.54 2.49 10.32
N LYS A 71 2.41 3.32 11.34
CA LYS A 71 3.01 3.09 12.68
C LYS A 71 2.61 1.76 13.31
N ARG A 72 1.42 1.28 12.98
CA ARG A 72 0.88 0.05 13.54
C ARG A 72 1.55 -1.21 12.99
N GLN A 73 2.06 -1.19 11.75
CA GLN A 73 2.56 -2.39 11.09
C GLN A 73 3.90 -2.85 11.66
N LEU A 74 4.87 -1.97 11.83
CA LEU A 74 6.16 -2.35 12.44
C LEU A 74 5.97 -2.82 13.89
N PHE A 75 5.20 -2.08 14.69
CA PHE A 75 4.90 -2.48 16.07
C PHE A 75 4.11 -3.76 16.13
N VAL A 76 3.05 -3.89 15.34
CA VAL A 76 2.18 -5.08 15.38
C VAL A 76 2.95 -6.31 14.90
N CYS A 77 3.69 -6.22 13.78
CA CYS A 77 4.46 -7.36 13.27
C CYS A 77 5.60 -7.74 14.22
N SER A 78 6.34 -6.75 14.76
CA SER A 78 7.42 -7.05 15.71
C SER A 78 6.87 -7.53 17.05
N ALA A 79 5.81 -6.94 17.55
CA ALA A 79 5.15 -7.37 18.78
C ALA A 79 4.57 -8.78 18.66
N THR A 80 3.91 -9.10 17.54
CA THR A 80 3.38 -10.44 17.29
C THR A 80 4.50 -11.48 17.13
N ALA A 81 5.58 -11.14 16.43
CA ALA A 81 6.76 -12.01 16.35
C ALA A 81 7.39 -12.24 17.72
N PHE A 82 7.53 -11.18 18.53
CA PHE A 82 8.06 -11.26 19.88
C PHE A 82 7.18 -12.14 20.78
N ILE A 83 5.87 -11.99 20.73
CA ILE A 83 4.92 -12.84 21.46
C ILE A 83 5.09 -14.30 21.05
N ILE A 84 5.10 -14.59 19.75
CA ILE A 84 5.26 -15.96 19.23
C ILE A 84 6.59 -16.58 19.73
N ILE A 85 7.70 -15.83 19.64
CA ILE A 85 9.01 -16.33 20.05
C ILE A 85 9.11 -16.48 21.57
N SER A 86 8.67 -15.48 22.34
CA SER A 86 8.77 -15.48 23.81
C SER A 86 7.89 -16.53 24.47
N THR A 87 6.75 -16.84 23.86
CA THR A 87 5.84 -17.88 24.38
C THR A 87 6.16 -19.28 23.87
N GLY A 88 7.05 -19.41 22.89
CA GLY A 88 7.33 -20.70 22.25
C GLY A 88 6.20 -21.18 21.32
N ALA A 89 5.32 -20.29 20.88
CA ALA A 89 4.20 -20.62 20.00
C ALA A 89 4.64 -20.76 18.52
N TYR A 90 5.64 -21.61 18.25
CA TYR A 90 6.18 -21.83 16.91
C TYR A 90 6.67 -23.27 16.72
N ARG A 91 6.92 -23.63 15.46
CA ARG A 91 7.50 -24.91 15.06
C ARG A 91 8.77 -24.67 14.26
N VAL A 92 9.75 -25.58 14.42
CA VAL A 92 10.99 -25.59 13.63
C VAL A 92 11.07 -26.87 12.85
N TYR A 93 11.27 -26.79 11.57
CA TYR A 93 11.44 -27.93 10.67
C TYR A 93 12.88 -28.03 10.19
N SER A 94 13.32 -29.24 9.84
CA SER A 94 14.68 -29.49 9.32
C SER A 94 14.87 -28.96 7.91
N ASP A 95 13.78 -28.78 7.18
CA ASP A 95 13.76 -28.29 5.82
C ASP A 95 12.66 -27.23 5.61
N GLY A 96 12.75 -26.49 4.54
CA GLY A 96 11.76 -25.48 4.20
C GLY A 96 10.44 -26.03 3.65
N SER A 97 10.31 -27.35 3.51
CA SER A 97 9.12 -28.03 2.98
C SER A 97 8.11 -28.40 4.06
N GLY A 98 8.47 -28.21 5.35
CA GLY A 98 7.61 -28.57 6.48
C GLY A 98 7.69 -30.05 6.85
N SER A 99 8.67 -30.81 6.32
CA SER A 99 8.99 -32.15 6.75
C SER A 99 10.12 -32.15 7.78
N GLY A 100 10.16 -33.17 8.66
CA GLY A 100 11.20 -33.27 9.67
C GLY A 100 11.09 -32.23 10.78
N LEU A 101 10.04 -32.31 11.58
CA LEU A 101 9.82 -31.45 12.75
C LEU A 101 10.96 -31.62 13.76
N LEU A 102 11.70 -30.53 14.01
CA LEU A 102 12.80 -30.48 14.99
C LEU A 102 12.36 -29.98 16.37
N PHE A 103 11.42 -29.03 16.36
CA PHE A 103 10.90 -28.46 17.59
C PHE A 103 9.41 -28.16 17.40
N GLU A 104 8.60 -28.59 18.34
CA GLU A 104 7.19 -28.26 18.45
C GLU A 104 6.96 -27.54 19.79
N GLY A 105 6.59 -26.28 19.70
CA GLY A 105 6.22 -25.46 20.84
C GLY A 105 4.77 -25.69 21.27
N ILE A 106 4.21 -24.74 22.00
CA ILE A 106 2.85 -24.80 22.56
C ILE A 106 1.73 -24.60 21.49
N VAL A 107 1.98 -24.94 20.23
CA VAL A 107 1.01 -24.78 19.14
C VAL A 107 0.14 -26.02 19.02
N SER A 108 -1.18 -25.85 18.90
CA SER A 108 -2.09 -26.96 18.65
C SER A 108 -1.66 -27.76 17.42
N PRO A 109 -1.69 -29.10 17.45
CA PRO A 109 -1.36 -29.93 16.28
C PRO A 109 -2.20 -29.64 15.04
N THR A 110 -3.41 -29.14 15.24
CA THR A 110 -4.35 -28.74 14.18
C THR A 110 -4.16 -27.31 13.70
N ALA A 111 -3.29 -26.53 14.34
CA ALA A 111 -3.01 -25.16 13.92
C ALA A 111 -2.23 -25.21 12.60
N SER A 112 -2.93 -24.94 11.52
CA SER A 112 -2.34 -24.55 10.27
C SER A 112 -1.74 -23.15 10.43
N GLU A 113 -0.94 -22.72 9.48
CA GLU A 113 -0.20 -21.46 9.44
C GLU A 113 -1.06 -20.22 9.78
N GLY A 114 -0.38 -19.12 10.11
CA GLY A 114 -0.97 -17.79 10.18
C GLY A 114 -1.49 -17.37 11.57
N PRO A 115 -2.73 -16.89 11.71
CA PRO A 115 -3.25 -16.28 12.93
C PRO A 115 -3.23 -17.20 14.16
N ALA A 116 -3.28 -18.52 13.95
CA ALA A 116 -3.30 -19.53 15.02
C ALA A 116 -2.07 -19.45 15.95
N PHE A 117 -0.90 -19.13 15.41
CA PHE A 117 0.31 -18.94 16.20
C PHE A 117 0.20 -17.73 17.13
N VAL A 118 -0.36 -16.64 16.63
CA VAL A 118 -0.59 -15.41 17.41
C VAL A 118 -1.65 -15.66 18.48
N GLN A 119 -2.74 -16.35 18.14
CA GLN A 119 -3.80 -16.71 19.07
C GLN A 119 -3.24 -17.55 20.23
N THR A 120 -2.43 -18.56 19.91
CA THR A 120 -1.79 -19.41 20.91
C THR A 120 -0.83 -18.62 21.81
N GLY A 121 -0.03 -17.72 21.22
CA GLY A 121 0.88 -16.87 21.98
C GLY A 121 0.15 -15.94 22.95
N PHE A 122 -0.92 -15.30 22.51
CA PHE A 122 -1.76 -14.48 23.40
C PHE A 122 -2.45 -15.31 24.46
N ASP A 123 -2.95 -16.50 24.11
CA ASP A 123 -3.66 -17.39 25.05
C ASP A 123 -2.73 -17.92 26.14
N ALA A 124 -1.45 -18.14 25.81
CA ALA A 124 -0.43 -18.51 26.78
C ALA A 124 -0.12 -17.40 27.79
N MET A 125 -0.31 -16.12 27.40
CA MET A 125 -0.12 -14.98 28.31
C MET A 125 -1.40 -14.65 29.08
N PHE A 126 -2.55 -14.74 28.41
CA PHE A 126 -3.86 -14.39 28.94
C PHE A 126 -4.88 -15.47 28.54
N SER A 127 -5.05 -16.46 29.40
CA SER A 127 -5.90 -17.62 29.12
C SER A 127 -7.33 -17.22 28.72
N GLY A 128 -7.81 -17.79 27.59
CA GLY A 128 -9.15 -17.54 27.02
C GLY A 128 -9.29 -16.21 26.25
N PHE A 129 -8.27 -15.35 26.23
CA PHE A 129 -8.33 -14.05 25.58
C PHE A 129 -7.83 -14.08 24.13
N GLY A 130 -6.84 -14.92 23.83
CA GLY A 130 -6.12 -14.93 22.55
C GLY A 130 -7.02 -15.07 21.32
N PRO A 131 -7.84 -16.09 21.20
CA PRO A 131 -8.68 -16.31 20.02
C PRO A 131 -9.64 -15.17 19.75
N THR A 132 -10.31 -14.66 20.77
CA THR A 132 -11.29 -13.57 20.65
C THR A 132 -10.62 -12.26 20.26
N PHE A 133 -9.52 -11.91 20.93
CA PHE A 133 -8.78 -10.68 20.64
C PHE A 133 -8.26 -10.66 19.20
N VAL A 134 -7.61 -11.73 18.77
CA VAL A 134 -7.06 -11.82 17.42
C VAL A 134 -8.17 -11.80 16.36
N ALA A 135 -9.30 -12.48 16.61
CA ALA A 135 -10.43 -12.46 15.69
C ALA A 135 -11.01 -11.06 15.51
N VAL A 136 -11.22 -10.32 16.60
CA VAL A 136 -11.73 -8.94 16.55
C VAL A 136 -10.73 -8.01 15.87
N ALA A 137 -9.44 -8.10 16.20
CA ALA A 137 -8.39 -7.30 15.58
C ALA A 137 -8.32 -7.56 14.07
N LEU A 138 -8.33 -8.83 13.66
CA LEU A 138 -8.32 -9.19 12.23
C LEU A 138 -9.57 -8.72 11.50
N ALA A 139 -10.74 -8.73 12.12
CA ALA A 139 -11.97 -8.23 11.52
C ALA A 139 -11.85 -6.73 11.18
N PHE A 140 -11.31 -5.91 12.10
CA PHE A 140 -11.06 -4.49 11.84
C PHE A 140 -9.99 -4.28 10.77
N PHE A 141 -8.88 -5.00 10.82
CA PHE A 141 -7.83 -4.89 9.80
C PHE A 141 -8.33 -5.29 8.42
N ALA A 142 -9.04 -6.40 8.30
CA ALA A 142 -9.60 -6.85 7.03
C ALA A 142 -10.60 -5.83 6.47
N PHE A 143 -11.49 -5.31 7.31
CA PHE A 143 -12.47 -4.31 6.91
C PHE A 143 -11.79 -3.04 6.36
N THR A 144 -10.86 -2.47 7.10
CA THR A 144 -10.16 -1.25 6.66
C THR A 144 -9.35 -1.47 5.39
N THR A 145 -8.74 -2.65 5.25
CA THR A 145 -7.99 -3.02 4.04
C THR A 145 -8.90 -3.13 2.82
N ILE A 146 -10.06 -3.79 2.95
CA ILE A 146 -11.03 -3.90 1.86
C ILE A 146 -11.51 -2.53 1.41
N VAL A 147 -11.82 -1.64 2.35
CA VAL A 147 -12.25 -0.26 2.04
C VAL A 147 -11.14 0.51 1.31
N ALA A 148 -9.89 0.41 1.77
CA ALA A 148 -8.75 1.09 1.15
C ALA A 148 -8.50 0.61 -0.29
N TYR A 149 -8.46 -0.71 -0.51
CA TYR A 149 -8.27 -1.26 -1.85
C TYR A 149 -9.45 -1.00 -2.78
N TYR A 150 -10.68 -1.02 -2.26
CA TYR A 150 -11.84 -0.59 -3.04
C TYR A 150 -11.68 0.85 -3.52
N TYR A 151 -11.32 1.78 -2.63
CA TYR A 151 -11.09 3.18 -2.99
C TYR A 151 -10.01 3.34 -4.07
N MET A 152 -8.87 2.66 -3.91
CA MET A 152 -7.80 2.70 -4.93
C MET A 152 -8.26 2.17 -6.28
N ALA A 153 -9.01 1.06 -6.29
CA ALA A 153 -9.55 0.49 -7.51
C ALA A 153 -10.58 1.40 -8.18
N GLU A 154 -11.46 2.03 -7.38
CA GLU A 154 -12.47 2.96 -7.86
C GLU A 154 -11.83 4.20 -8.51
N VAL A 155 -10.86 4.82 -7.86
CA VAL A 155 -10.13 5.99 -8.40
C VAL A 155 -9.50 5.67 -9.76
N ASN A 156 -8.82 4.53 -9.87
CA ASN A 156 -8.24 4.09 -11.14
C ASN A 156 -9.29 3.86 -12.22
N LEU A 157 -10.39 3.21 -11.86
CA LEU A 157 -11.46 2.92 -12.79
C LEU A 157 -12.14 4.20 -13.29
N VAL A 158 -12.39 5.14 -12.39
CA VAL A 158 -12.92 6.47 -12.74
C VAL A 158 -11.98 7.19 -13.70
N PHE A 159 -10.67 7.15 -13.44
CA PHE A 159 -9.67 7.73 -14.33
C PHE A 159 -9.67 7.08 -15.71
N LEU A 160 -9.67 5.75 -15.79
CA LEU A 160 -9.69 5.01 -17.06
C LEU A 160 -10.98 5.26 -17.85
N THR A 161 -12.10 5.45 -17.17
CA THR A 161 -13.41 5.65 -17.79
C THR A 161 -13.77 7.11 -18.00
N ARG A 162 -12.88 8.07 -17.69
CA ARG A 162 -13.15 9.51 -17.78
C ARG A 162 -13.55 9.97 -19.18
N ASN A 163 -13.01 9.35 -20.22
CA ASN A 163 -13.30 9.68 -21.62
C ASN A 163 -14.56 9.01 -22.17
N LEU A 164 -15.22 8.12 -21.41
CA LEU A 164 -16.44 7.47 -21.83
C LEU A 164 -17.62 8.44 -21.67
N ARG A 165 -18.19 8.87 -22.80
CA ARG A 165 -19.35 9.78 -22.84
C ARG A 165 -20.63 9.16 -22.25
N ASN A 166 -20.69 7.86 -22.12
CA ASN A 166 -21.89 7.13 -21.66
C ASN A 166 -21.81 6.85 -20.14
N GLY A 167 -22.54 7.63 -19.36
CA GLY A 167 -22.61 7.46 -17.90
C GLY A 167 -23.23 6.13 -17.45
N MET A 168 -23.96 5.42 -18.32
CA MET A 168 -24.46 4.08 -18.03
C MET A 168 -23.33 3.05 -18.01
N VAL A 169 -22.43 3.11 -18.99
CA VAL A 169 -21.26 2.21 -19.05
C VAL A 169 -20.40 2.38 -17.81
N ARG A 170 -20.13 3.61 -17.39
CA ARG A 170 -19.37 3.88 -16.16
C ARG A 170 -20.03 3.26 -14.92
N ARG A 171 -21.35 3.40 -14.78
CA ARG A 171 -22.09 2.77 -13.66
C ARG A 171 -22.02 1.25 -13.70
N VAL A 172 -22.17 0.63 -14.87
CA VAL A 172 -22.07 -0.81 -15.01
C VAL A 172 -20.69 -1.32 -14.63
N VAL A 173 -19.63 -0.64 -15.10
CA VAL A 173 -18.23 -1.01 -14.78
C VAL A 173 -17.93 -0.87 -13.29
N LEU A 174 -18.44 0.19 -12.64
CA LEU A 174 -18.31 0.34 -11.18
C LEU A 174 -19.06 -0.77 -10.42
N ARG A 175 -20.28 -1.13 -10.84
CA ARG A 175 -21.03 -2.24 -10.23
C ARG A 175 -20.33 -3.58 -10.42
N PHE A 176 -19.73 -3.80 -11.59
CA PHE A 176 -18.93 -4.97 -11.84
C PHE A 176 -17.71 -5.05 -10.92
N LEU A 177 -16.98 -3.94 -10.71
CA LEU A 177 -15.88 -3.87 -9.75
C LEU A 177 -16.34 -4.21 -8.34
N GLN A 178 -17.46 -3.66 -7.89
CA GLN A 178 -18.03 -3.95 -6.57
C GLN A 178 -18.36 -5.44 -6.41
N ALA A 179 -19.01 -6.02 -7.41
CA ALA A 179 -19.34 -7.44 -7.42
C ALA A 179 -18.07 -8.31 -7.41
N LEU A 180 -17.05 -7.96 -8.18
CA LEU A 180 -15.78 -8.67 -8.24
C LEU A 180 -15.07 -8.68 -6.88
N ILE A 181 -15.05 -7.54 -6.18
CA ILE A 181 -14.45 -7.44 -4.84
C ILE A 181 -15.23 -8.30 -3.83
N LEU A 182 -16.57 -8.26 -3.85
CA LEU A 182 -17.38 -9.09 -2.97
C LEU A 182 -17.15 -10.59 -3.21
N VAL A 183 -17.08 -11.00 -4.49
CA VAL A 183 -16.77 -12.39 -4.85
C VAL A 183 -15.37 -12.78 -4.39
N SER A 184 -14.38 -11.89 -4.54
CA SER A 184 -13.02 -12.14 -4.10
C SER A 184 -12.92 -12.29 -2.57
N VAL A 185 -13.64 -11.47 -1.82
CA VAL A 185 -13.73 -11.58 -0.35
C VAL A 185 -14.40 -12.88 0.06
N ALA A 186 -15.53 -13.24 -0.58
CA ALA A 186 -16.22 -14.50 -0.32
C ALA A 186 -15.34 -15.73 -0.66
N TYR A 187 -14.62 -15.67 -1.78
CA TYR A 187 -13.65 -16.71 -2.13
C TYR A 187 -12.54 -16.83 -1.08
N GLY A 188 -11.95 -15.71 -0.66
CA GLY A 188 -10.91 -15.69 0.36
C GLY A 188 -11.36 -16.24 1.73
N ALA A 189 -12.65 -16.11 2.05
CA ALA A 189 -13.22 -16.66 3.29
C ALA A 189 -13.35 -18.18 3.29
N VAL A 190 -13.44 -18.83 2.12
CA VAL A 190 -13.61 -20.28 1.99
C VAL A 190 -12.37 -20.98 1.40
N ALA A 191 -11.47 -20.24 0.79
CA ALA A 191 -10.25 -20.77 0.19
C ALA A 191 -9.25 -21.23 1.25
N THR A 192 -8.40 -22.19 0.88
CA THR A 192 -7.27 -22.58 1.72
C THR A 192 -6.26 -21.43 1.79
N THR A 193 -5.56 -21.30 2.92
CA THR A 193 -4.53 -20.27 3.13
C THR A 193 -3.49 -20.26 2.02
N GLY A 194 -3.02 -21.43 1.58
CA GLY A 194 -2.06 -21.54 0.49
C GLY A 194 -2.59 -21.02 -0.86
N ALA A 195 -3.85 -21.33 -1.20
CA ALA A 195 -4.46 -20.86 -2.44
C ALA A 195 -4.67 -19.33 -2.42
N ALA A 196 -5.12 -18.78 -1.28
CA ALA A 196 -5.32 -17.35 -1.12
C ALA A 196 -3.98 -16.58 -1.23
N TRP A 197 -2.91 -17.05 -0.58
CA TRP A 197 -1.58 -16.46 -0.70
C TRP A 197 -0.99 -16.60 -2.09
N GLY A 198 -1.16 -17.76 -2.75
CA GLY A 198 -0.69 -17.96 -4.13
C GLY A 198 -1.32 -16.96 -5.11
N LEU A 199 -2.63 -16.73 -4.99
CA LEU A 199 -3.33 -15.74 -5.80
C LEU A 199 -2.85 -14.31 -5.48
N GLY A 200 -2.64 -14.01 -4.20
CA GLY A 200 -2.09 -12.73 -3.76
C GLY A 200 -0.69 -12.47 -4.32
N ASP A 201 0.19 -13.46 -4.29
CA ASP A 201 1.56 -13.36 -4.84
C ASP A 201 1.57 -13.07 -6.34
N ILE A 202 0.70 -13.71 -7.11
CA ILE A 202 0.53 -13.45 -8.55
C ILE A 202 0.06 -12.00 -8.76
N GLY A 203 -0.92 -11.56 -7.98
CA GLY A 203 -1.44 -10.20 -8.05
C GLY A 203 -0.36 -9.16 -7.76
N VAL A 204 0.35 -9.29 -6.64
CA VAL A 204 1.45 -8.38 -6.23
C VAL A 204 2.59 -8.39 -7.24
N GLY A 205 2.98 -9.56 -7.74
CA GLY A 205 4.00 -9.66 -8.79
C GLY A 205 3.60 -8.92 -10.07
N SER A 206 2.35 -9.08 -10.50
CA SER A 206 1.83 -8.37 -11.68
C SER A 206 1.80 -6.85 -11.49
N MET A 207 1.38 -6.38 -10.32
CA MET A 207 1.39 -4.96 -9.96
C MET A 207 2.81 -4.39 -9.96
N ALA A 208 3.78 -5.13 -9.41
CA ALA A 208 5.19 -4.70 -9.36
C ALA A 208 5.77 -4.52 -10.76
N TRP A 209 5.48 -5.42 -11.71
CA TRP A 209 5.93 -5.27 -13.10
C TRP A 209 5.34 -4.03 -13.77
N LEU A 210 4.04 -3.79 -13.61
CA LEU A 210 3.40 -2.60 -14.16
C LEU A 210 3.98 -1.31 -13.55
N ASN A 211 4.24 -1.31 -12.25
CA ASN A 211 4.84 -0.18 -11.55
C ASN A 211 6.28 0.10 -12.02
N ILE A 212 7.10 -0.93 -12.21
CA ILE A 212 8.47 -0.79 -12.74
C ILE A 212 8.43 -0.12 -14.12
N LEU A 213 7.56 -0.57 -15.01
CA LEU A 213 7.38 0.05 -16.32
C LEU A 213 6.94 1.51 -16.20
N GLY A 214 6.00 1.80 -15.32
CA GLY A 214 5.56 3.17 -15.03
C GLY A 214 6.71 4.06 -14.53
N ILE A 215 7.53 3.57 -13.59
CA ILE A 215 8.69 4.29 -13.08
C ILE A 215 9.71 4.56 -14.19
N LEU A 216 10.01 3.57 -15.04
CA LEU A 216 10.96 3.74 -16.15
C LEU A 216 10.50 4.81 -17.15
N VAL A 217 9.20 4.90 -17.41
CA VAL A 217 8.64 5.94 -18.29
C VAL A 217 8.64 7.32 -17.62
N LEU A 218 8.25 7.38 -16.34
CA LEU A 218 8.05 8.63 -15.63
C LEU A 218 9.30 9.19 -14.94
N GLN A 219 10.41 8.44 -14.89
CA GLN A 219 11.65 8.89 -14.24
C GLN A 219 12.18 10.23 -14.79
N GLY A 220 12.09 10.44 -16.10
CA GLY A 220 12.54 11.68 -16.74
C GLY A 220 11.79 12.91 -16.21
N PRO A 221 10.48 12.99 -16.34
CA PRO A 221 9.66 14.03 -15.73
C PRO A 221 9.87 14.19 -14.22
N ALA A 222 9.94 13.08 -13.47
CA ALA A 222 10.15 13.13 -12.03
C ALA A 222 11.50 13.76 -11.63
N LEU A 223 12.58 13.43 -12.33
CA LEU A 223 13.88 14.03 -12.08
C LEU A 223 13.94 15.51 -12.45
N LYS A 224 13.23 15.92 -13.50
CA LYS A 224 13.10 17.34 -13.87
C LYS A 224 12.37 18.11 -12.77
N ALA A 225 11.24 17.59 -12.30
CA ALA A 225 10.49 18.19 -11.20
C ALA A 225 11.33 18.27 -9.90
N LEU A 226 12.12 17.23 -9.58
CA LEU A 226 13.01 17.26 -8.43
C LEU A 226 14.12 18.32 -8.55
N LYS A 227 14.69 18.49 -9.74
CA LYS A 227 15.70 19.53 -10.00
C LYS A 227 15.12 20.93 -9.83
N ASP A 228 13.93 21.14 -10.36
CA ASP A 228 13.20 22.40 -10.23
C ASP A 228 12.90 22.73 -8.76
N TYR A 229 12.34 21.77 -8.02
CA TYR A 229 12.11 21.91 -6.60
C TYR A 229 13.36 22.34 -5.83
N ARG A 230 14.49 21.68 -6.10
CA ARG A 230 15.77 21.98 -5.45
C ARG A 230 16.29 23.36 -5.83
N ALA A 231 16.10 23.79 -7.08
CA ALA A 231 16.51 25.11 -7.55
C ALA A 231 15.74 26.22 -6.84
N GLN A 232 14.41 26.11 -6.76
CA GLN A 232 13.56 27.09 -6.07
C GLN A 232 13.87 27.10 -4.55
N LYS A 233 14.09 25.95 -3.94
CA LYS A 233 14.43 25.83 -2.51
C LYS A 233 15.77 26.49 -2.17
N ARG A 234 16.78 26.39 -3.05
CA ARG A 234 18.08 27.07 -2.90
C ARG A 234 17.96 28.60 -2.96
N GLN A 235 16.95 29.10 -3.65
CA GLN A 235 16.64 30.53 -3.72
C GLN A 235 15.79 31.03 -2.54
N GLY A 236 15.47 30.16 -1.57
CA GLY A 236 14.64 30.50 -0.41
C GLY A 236 13.14 30.59 -0.73
N LEU A 237 12.73 30.20 -1.93
CA LEU A 237 11.32 30.26 -2.36
C LEU A 237 10.52 29.08 -1.81
N ASP A 238 9.20 29.25 -1.70
CA ASP A 238 8.28 28.12 -1.56
C ASP A 238 8.00 27.52 -2.93
N PRO A 239 8.45 26.27 -3.21
CA PRO A 239 8.39 25.72 -4.54
C PRO A 239 6.96 25.59 -5.09
N GLN A 240 6.75 26.16 -6.26
CA GLN A 240 5.54 26.06 -7.08
C GLN A 240 5.89 25.30 -8.35
N PHE A 241 4.98 24.46 -8.82
CA PHE A 241 5.25 23.63 -9.98
C PHE A 241 4.52 24.11 -11.22
N ASP A 242 5.29 24.47 -12.26
CA ASP A 242 4.81 24.67 -13.64
C ASP A 242 5.53 23.66 -14.55
N PRO A 243 4.81 22.75 -15.22
CA PRO A 243 5.41 21.75 -16.10
C PRO A 243 5.97 22.31 -17.40
N ARG A 244 5.48 23.46 -17.86
CA ARG A 244 5.78 24.04 -19.19
C ARG A 244 7.25 24.43 -19.37
N PRO A 245 7.88 25.18 -18.46
CA PRO A 245 9.30 25.52 -18.57
C PRO A 245 10.22 24.30 -18.54
N LEU A 246 9.75 23.19 -17.93
CA LEU A 246 10.50 21.96 -17.79
C LEU A 246 10.35 21.03 -19.01
N GLY A 247 9.50 21.42 -19.99
CA GLY A 247 9.18 20.59 -21.14
C GLY A 247 8.50 19.27 -20.76
N ILE A 248 7.71 19.26 -19.68
CA ILE A 248 6.88 18.16 -19.27
C ILE A 248 5.52 18.31 -19.95
N ARG A 249 5.11 17.31 -20.72
CA ARG A 249 3.87 17.32 -21.50
C ARG A 249 2.83 16.44 -20.82
N ASN A 250 1.54 16.67 -21.13
CA ASN A 250 0.39 15.92 -20.61
C ASN A 250 0.26 16.01 -19.08
N ALA A 251 0.56 17.17 -18.53
CA ALA A 251 0.41 17.48 -17.11
C ALA A 251 -0.76 18.45 -16.89
N ASP A 252 -1.90 18.16 -17.54
CA ASP A 252 -3.07 19.04 -17.68
C ASP A 252 -3.51 19.67 -16.35
N PHE A 253 -3.55 18.87 -15.28
CA PHE A 253 -3.90 19.37 -13.94
C PHE A 253 -2.96 20.48 -13.47
N TRP A 254 -1.66 20.30 -13.65
CA TRP A 254 -0.65 21.27 -13.22
C TRP A 254 -0.61 22.49 -14.12
N GLU A 255 -0.87 22.31 -15.42
CA GLU A 255 -1.00 23.42 -16.38
C GLU A 255 -2.19 24.30 -16.04
N HIS A 256 -3.37 23.72 -15.83
CA HIS A 256 -4.57 24.44 -15.41
C HIS A 256 -4.42 25.11 -14.04
N ARG A 257 -3.69 24.48 -13.13
CA ARG A 257 -3.39 25.07 -11.82
C ARG A 257 -2.46 26.29 -11.95
N ALA A 258 -1.43 26.20 -12.77
CA ALA A 258 -0.52 27.29 -13.03
C ALA A 258 -1.23 28.49 -13.68
N ASP A 259 -2.26 28.24 -14.49
CA ASP A 259 -3.10 29.26 -15.11
C ASP A 259 -4.17 29.84 -14.17
N GLY A 260 -4.23 29.39 -12.92
CA GLY A 260 -5.24 29.81 -11.94
C GLY A 260 -6.67 29.34 -12.24
N LEU A 261 -6.84 28.40 -13.19
CA LEU A 261 -8.13 27.83 -13.56
C LEU A 261 -8.65 26.82 -12.53
N ILE A 262 -7.77 26.31 -11.69
CA ILE A 262 -8.09 25.42 -10.57
C ILE A 262 -7.74 26.16 -9.29
N THR A 263 -8.74 26.64 -8.57
CA THR A 263 -8.57 27.16 -7.21
C THR A 263 -8.39 25.99 -6.23
N GLN A 264 -7.60 26.21 -5.19
CA GLN A 264 -7.41 25.23 -4.12
C GLN A 264 -8.78 24.87 -3.51
N GLY A 265 -9.28 23.69 -3.84
CA GLY A 265 -10.47 23.14 -3.20
C GLY A 265 -10.11 22.59 -1.84
N VAL A 266 -10.89 22.90 -0.83
CA VAL A 266 -10.81 22.31 0.51
C VAL A 266 -10.90 20.79 0.37
N ALA A 267 -9.89 20.08 0.87
CA ALA A 267 -9.87 18.63 0.92
C ALA A 267 -11.11 18.13 1.68
N GLY A 268 -12.08 17.55 1.00
CA GLY A 268 -13.28 16.99 1.66
C GLY A 268 -14.41 16.53 0.76
N THR A 269 -14.46 16.90 -0.49
CA THR A 269 -15.52 16.41 -1.37
C THR A 269 -14.92 15.90 -2.67
N ALA A 270 -15.18 14.64 -2.99
CA ALA A 270 -14.85 14.01 -4.28
C ALA A 270 -15.75 14.57 -5.42
N GLU A 271 -15.97 15.87 -5.41
CA GLU A 271 -16.57 16.58 -6.53
C GLU A 271 -15.44 17.07 -7.44
N HIS A 272 -15.58 16.80 -8.70
CA HIS A 272 -14.69 17.24 -9.78
C HIS A 272 -14.17 18.67 -9.57
N PRO A 273 -12.88 18.95 -9.90
CA PRO A 273 -12.43 20.33 -9.95
C PRO A 273 -13.42 21.12 -10.83
N ILE A 274 -14.06 22.09 -10.21
CA ILE A 274 -14.95 22.99 -10.93
C ILE A 274 -14.05 23.78 -11.87
N VAL A 275 -14.03 23.39 -13.14
CA VAL A 275 -13.51 24.23 -14.20
C VAL A 275 -14.46 25.41 -14.25
N THR A 276 -14.05 26.52 -13.70
CA THR A 276 -14.79 27.77 -13.89
C THR A 276 -14.68 28.12 -15.36
N GLU A 277 -15.72 27.81 -16.13
CA GLU A 277 -15.95 28.42 -17.45
C GLU A 277 -16.14 29.93 -17.26
N GLY A 278 -15.04 30.64 -17.26
CA GLY A 278 -15.01 32.09 -17.12
C GLY A 278 -14.04 32.72 -18.11
N GLY A 279 -14.49 32.88 -19.34
CA GLY A 279 -13.71 33.69 -20.23
C GLY A 279 -13.82 33.41 -21.72
N ALA A 280 -15.01 33.17 -22.23
CA ALA A 280 -15.23 33.31 -23.67
C ALA A 280 -16.51 34.10 -23.92
N HIS A 281 -16.42 35.41 -23.73
CA HIS A 281 -17.23 36.39 -24.47
C HIS A 281 -16.77 37.80 -24.08
N ARG A 282 -15.86 38.35 -24.86
CA ARG A 282 -15.88 39.79 -25.24
C ARG A 282 -14.93 40.04 -26.40
N ALA A 283 -15.58 40.52 -27.48
CA ALA A 283 -15.13 41.18 -28.71
C ALA A 283 -14.44 40.31 -29.74
#